data_cc93b340523bea210f00821623628062
#
_entry.id   cc93b340523bea210f00821623628062
#
_cell.length_a   1.000
_cell.length_b   1.000
_cell.length_c   1.000
_cell.angle_alpha   90.00
_cell.angle_beta   90.00
_cell.angle_gamma   90.00
#
_symmetry.space_group_name_H-M   'P 1'
#
loop_
_entity.id
_entity.type
_entity.pdbx_description
1 polymer ?
#
loop_
_entity_poly.entity_id
_entity_poly.type
_entity_poly.pdbx_seq_one_letter_code
_entity_poly.pdbx_strand_id
1 'polypeptide(L)'
;MATRRMRQGAQVASDEAEETQLTKLGQDLSKTFLNKDFADIQVKCGKKTFDCHRVILAARSCVLKTMLSSDGSEQREMEIEIVDFDAEVIFQMLQFIYTGKLDDPFYDAEDIDMATELLRAADKYELDSMKALCEKKLASFLYVENCLRVLILADSYQAFELKKDALEVINRNRKVVFKSEDWEKCVKNHPKLAVEITNMIE
;
A
#
# COMPACT_ATOMS: atom_id res chain seq x y z
N MET A 1 15.37 -32.63 26.47
CA MET A 1 15.11 -32.30 25.04
C MET A 1 13.64 -32.46 24.65
N ALA A 2 12.87 -33.40 25.19
CA ALA A 2 11.46 -33.62 24.86
C ALA A 2 10.53 -32.43 25.21
N THR A 3 10.69 -31.79 26.37
CA THR A 3 9.88 -30.66 26.82
C THR A 3 9.98 -29.39 25.95
N ARG A 4 11.12 -29.16 25.31
CA ARG A 4 11.32 -28.00 24.42
C ARG A 4 10.60 -28.19 23.08
N ARG A 5 10.58 -29.44 22.54
CA ARG A 5 9.83 -29.79 21.31
C ARG A 5 8.31 -29.73 21.50
N MET A 6 7.82 -30.16 22.69
CA MET A 6 6.38 -30.08 22.99
C MET A 6 5.91 -28.61 23.12
N ARG A 7 6.72 -27.72 23.72
CA ARG A 7 6.38 -26.30 23.82
C ARG A 7 6.39 -25.59 22.46
N GLN A 8 7.34 -25.94 21.57
CA GLN A 8 7.36 -25.39 20.20
C GLN A 8 6.16 -25.88 19.40
N GLY A 9 5.76 -27.14 19.48
CA GLY A 9 4.57 -27.65 18.78
C GLY A 9 3.27 -27.00 19.27
N ALA A 10 3.13 -26.74 20.57
CA ALA A 10 1.98 -26.07 21.13
C ALA A 10 1.91 -24.59 20.70
N GLN A 11 3.07 -23.90 20.61
CA GLN A 11 3.15 -22.52 20.15
C GLN A 11 2.74 -22.41 18.68
N VAL A 12 3.29 -23.27 17.80
CA VAL A 12 2.95 -23.28 16.36
C VAL A 12 1.45 -23.53 16.16
N ALA A 13 0.85 -24.48 16.89
CA ALA A 13 -0.59 -24.75 16.79
C ALA A 13 -1.45 -23.57 17.30
N SER A 14 -0.97 -22.83 18.32
CA SER A 14 -1.63 -21.61 18.78
C SER A 14 -1.57 -20.50 17.72
N ASP A 15 -0.41 -20.30 17.12
CA ASP A 15 -0.18 -19.26 16.13
C ASP A 15 -1.01 -19.52 14.85
N GLU A 16 -1.09 -20.78 14.41
CA GLU A 16 -1.96 -21.21 13.28
C GLU A 16 -3.46 -21.00 13.59
N ALA A 17 -3.88 -21.26 14.83
CA ALA A 17 -5.27 -21.05 15.24
C ALA A 17 -5.61 -19.55 15.29
N GLU A 18 -4.73 -18.70 15.79
CA GLU A 18 -4.89 -17.24 15.80
C GLU A 18 -4.94 -16.66 14.37
N GLU A 19 -4.04 -17.07 13.48
CA GLU A 19 -4.05 -16.66 12.08
C GLU A 19 -5.35 -17.06 11.38
N THR A 20 -5.88 -18.25 11.69
CA THR A 20 -7.17 -18.73 11.15
C THR A 20 -8.33 -17.85 11.64
N GLN A 21 -8.35 -17.45 12.91
CA GLN A 21 -9.41 -16.59 13.48
C GLN A 21 -9.34 -15.16 12.90
N LEU A 22 -8.15 -14.58 12.75
CA LEU A 22 -7.97 -13.27 12.13
C LEU A 22 -8.39 -13.26 10.65
N THR A 23 -8.07 -14.34 9.93
CA THR A 23 -8.50 -14.51 8.54
C THR A 23 -10.03 -14.59 8.44
N LYS A 24 -10.69 -15.32 9.35
CA LYS A 24 -12.14 -15.41 9.41
C LYS A 24 -12.80 -14.08 9.72
N LEU A 25 -12.26 -13.31 10.67
CA LEU A 25 -12.74 -11.96 10.97
C LEU A 25 -12.67 -11.05 9.73
N GLY A 26 -11.54 -11.06 9.00
CA GLY A 26 -11.41 -10.32 7.75
C GLY A 26 -12.43 -10.74 6.69
N GLN A 27 -12.72 -12.05 6.57
CA GLN A 27 -13.75 -12.53 5.65
C GLN A 27 -15.17 -12.07 6.04
N ASP A 28 -15.49 -12.03 7.32
CA ASP A 28 -16.79 -11.59 7.80
C ASP A 28 -16.96 -10.07 7.60
N LEU A 29 -15.93 -9.27 7.85
CA LEU A 29 -15.90 -7.84 7.55
C LEU A 29 -15.99 -7.57 6.02
N SER A 30 -15.35 -8.39 5.19
CA SER A 30 -15.47 -8.31 3.74
C SER A 30 -16.92 -8.50 3.26
N LYS A 31 -17.63 -9.48 3.84
CA LYS A 31 -19.06 -9.68 3.53
C LYS A 31 -19.90 -8.47 3.89
N THR A 32 -19.63 -7.86 5.05
CA THR A 32 -20.33 -6.65 5.50
C THR A 32 -20.13 -5.49 4.51
N PHE A 33 -18.90 -5.30 4.00
CA PHE A 33 -18.61 -4.31 2.96
C PHE A 33 -19.35 -4.60 1.65
N LEU A 34 -19.33 -5.84 1.18
CA LEU A 34 -19.98 -6.22 -0.09
C LEU A 34 -21.51 -6.17 -0.01
N ASN A 35 -22.10 -6.56 1.11
CA ASN A 35 -23.55 -6.59 1.32
C ASN A 35 -24.13 -5.22 1.71
N LYS A 36 -23.28 -4.26 2.06
CA LYS A 36 -23.65 -2.89 2.50
C LYS A 36 -24.52 -2.84 3.76
N ASP A 37 -24.51 -3.94 4.53
CA ASP A 37 -25.30 -4.03 5.76
C ASP A 37 -24.80 -2.99 6.78
N PHE A 38 -25.72 -2.16 7.29
CA PHE A 38 -25.44 -1.09 8.26
C PHE A 38 -24.46 -0.01 7.79
N ALA A 39 -24.27 0.18 6.46
CA ALA A 39 -23.47 1.26 5.92
C ALA A 39 -24.04 2.62 6.34
N ASP A 40 -23.16 3.51 6.83
CA ASP A 40 -23.50 4.82 7.38
C ASP A 40 -22.70 5.96 6.74
N ILE A 41 -21.92 5.65 5.69
CA ILE A 41 -21.16 6.62 4.89
C ILE A 41 -20.96 6.13 3.46
N GLN A 42 -20.85 7.05 2.52
CA GLN A 42 -20.53 6.75 1.13
C GLN A 42 -19.14 7.32 0.77
N VAL A 43 -18.33 6.53 0.09
CA VAL A 43 -17.10 6.98 -0.56
C VAL A 43 -17.33 7.06 -2.05
N LYS A 44 -17.27 8.27 -2.61
CA LYS A 44 -17.42 8.52 -4.05
C LYS A 44 -16.06 8.66 -4.73
N CYS A 45 -15.93 8.01 -5.88
CA CYS A 45 -14.75 8.12 -6.72
C CYS A 45 -15.19 8.12 -8.19
N GLY A 46 -15.17 9.30 -8.81
CA GLY A 46 -15.68 9.49 -10.16
C GLY A 46 -17.17 9.12 -10.25
N LYS A 47 -17.48 8.09 -11.06
CA LYS A 47 -18.86 7.60 -11.23
C LYS A 47 -19.24 6.46 -10.28
N LYS A 48 -18.29 5.92 -9.53
CA LYS A 48 -18.52 4.82 -8.58
C LYS A 48 -18.77 5.38 -7.17
N THR A 49 -19.67 4.72 -6.43
CA THR A 49 -19.96 5.00 -5.03
C THR A 49 -19.87 3.69 -4.25
N PHE A 50 -19.20 3.74 -3.12
CA PHE A 50 -18.97 2.61 -2.22
C PHE A 50 -19.67 2.89 -0.90
N ASP A 51 -20.61 2.04 -0.50
CA ASP A 51 -21.27 2.12 0.80
C ASP A 51 -20.31 1.54 1.86
N CYS A 52 -19.98 2.33 2.88
CA CYS A 52 -18.92 2.02 3.84
C CYS A 52 -19.40 2.25 5.29
N HIS A 53 -18.51 1.97 6.25
CA HIS A 53 -18.78 2.08 7.69
C HIS A 53 -17.78 3.04 8.33
N ARG A 54 -18.28 4.16 8.88
CA ARG A 54 -17.47 5.22 9.52
C ARG A 54 -16.51 4.65 10.56
N VAL A 55 -17.00 3.76 11.40
CA VAL A 55 -16.21 3.16 12.47
C VAL A 55 -15.03 2.35 11.94
N ILE A 56 -15.22 1.61 10.85
CA ILE A 56 -14.16 0.79 10.23
C ILE A 56 -13.13 1.70 9.56
N LEU A 57 -13.58 2.67 8.75
CA LEU A 57 -12.69 3.63 8.10
C LEU A 57 -11.85 4.40 9.13
N ALA A 58 -12.48 4.93 10.18
CA ALA A 58 -11.80 5.68 11.24
C ALA A 58 -10.86 4.83 12.10
N ALA A 59 -11.15 3.55 12.28
CA ALA A 59 -10.28 2.64 13.04
C ALA A 59 -9.01 2.24 12.27
N ARG A 60 -9.07 2.27 10.93
CA ARG A 60 -8.00 1.77 10.07
C ARG A 60 -7.11 2.85 9.45
N SER A 61 -7.60 4.10 9.35
CA SER A 61 -6.90 5.23 8.77
C SER A 61 -7.11 6.47 9.64
N CYS A 62 -6.02 7.08 10.12
CA CYS A 62 -6.10 8.33 10.88
C CYS A 62 -6.50 9.51 9.98
N VAL A 63 -6.15 9.49 8.70
CA VAL A 63 -6.58 10.48 7.72
C VAL A 63 -8.10 10.41 7.52
N LEU A 64 -8.66 9.22 7.25
CA LEU A 64 -10.10 9.03 7.13
C LEU A 64 -10.82 9.38 8.45
N LYS A 65 -10.24 9.02 9.60
CA LYS A 65 -10.76 9.43 10.91
C LYS A 65 -10.86 10.95 11.03
N THR A 66 -9.82 11.67 10.62
CA THR A 66 -9.81 13.15 10.65
C THR A 66 -10.85 13.73 9.70
N MET A 67 -10.94 13.21 8.48
CA MET A 67 -11.98 13.62 7.52
C MET A 67 -13.38 13.43 8.07
N LEU A 68 -13.64 12.28 8.72
CA LEU A 68 -14.93 11.96 9.33
C LEU A 68 -15.25 12.74 10.61
N SER A 69 -14.23 13.32 11.24
CA SER A 69 -14.37 14.08 12.50
C SER A 69 -14.47 15.58 12.28
N SER A 70 -14.12 16.11 11.10
CA SER A 70 -13.96 17.54 10.82
C SER A 70 -15.28 18.28 10.71
N ASP A 71 -16.41 17.59 10.66
CA ASP A 71 -17.72 18.20 10.50
C ASP A 71 -18.34 18.57 11.83
N GLY A 72 -18.04 19.82 12.26
CA GLY A 72 -18.73 20.48 13.37
C GLY A 72 -20.17 20.91 13.05
N SER A 73 -20.74 20.52 11.89
CA SER A 73 -22.13 20.77 11.54
C SER A 73 -23.03 19.63 12.00
N GLU A 74 -24.21 19.97 12.53
CA GLU A 74 -25.25 19.00 12.94
C GLU A 74 -25.72 18.09 11.79
N GLN A 75 -25.40 18.40 10.54
CA GLN A 75 -25.52 17.55 9.36
C GLN A 75 -24.18 16.84 9.12
N ARG A 76 -24.04 15.64 9.66
CA ARG A 76 -22.92 14.73 9.30
C ARG A 76 -22.96 14.51 7.79
N GLU A 77 -21.92 14.96 7.09
CA GLU A 77 -21.75 14.57 5.70
C GLU A 77 -21.72 13.05 5.63
N MET A 78 -22.67 12.48 4.86
CA MET A 78 -22.76 11.03 4.67
C MET A 78 -21.89 10.56 3.50
N GLU A 79 -20.94 11.42 3.07
CA GLU A 79 -20.19 11.22 1.84
C GLU A 79 -18.75 11.75 1.95
N ILE A 80 -17.78 10.96 1.44
CA ILE A 80 -16.41 11.37 1.19
C ILE A 80 -16.17 11.32 -0.32
N GLU A 81 -15.77 12.42 -0.94
CA GLU A 81 -15.39 12.46 -2.35
C GLU A 81 -13.89 12.33 -2.53
N ILE A 82 -13.46 11.38 -3.38
CA ILE A 82 -12.07 11.13 -3.75
C ILE A 82 -11.93 11.33 -5.26
N VAL A 83 -11.14 12.33 -5.66
CA VAL A 83 -11.02 12.74 -7.07
C VAL A 83 -9.66 12.45 -7.71
N ASP A 84 -8.68 12.05 -6.94
CA ASP A 84 -7.28 11.94 -7.33
C ASP A 84 -6.80 10.49 -7.54
N PHE A 85 -7.73 9.54 -7.52
CA PHE A 85 -7.48 8.12 -7.78
C PHE A 85 -8.57 7.55 -8.69
N ASP A 86 -8.23 6.45 -9.35
CA ASP A 86 -9.22 5.65 -10.06
C ASP A 86 -10.07 4.83 -9.09
N ALA A 87 -11.31 4.59 -9.48
CA ALA A 87 -12.28 3.89 -8.64
C ALA A 87 -11.86 2.44 -8.31
N GLU A 88 -11.03 1.82 -9.13
CA GLU A 88 -10.49 0.48 -8.87
C GLU A 88 -9.45 0.52 -7.74
N VAL A 89 -8.57 1.52 -7.74
CA VAL A 89 -7.59 1.75 -6.66
C VAL A 89 -8.31 1.97 -5.33
N ILE A 90 -9.37 2.79 -5.34
CA ILE A 90 -10.15 3.06 -4.13
C ILE A 90 -10.90 1.81 -3.66
N PHE A 91 -11.43 1.00 -4.57
CA PHE A 91 -12.06 -0.28 -4.22
C PHE A 91 -11.08 -1.22 -3.51
N GLN A 92 -9.88 -1.41 -4.06
CA GLN A 92 -8.82 -2.25 -3.49
C GLN A 92 -8.36 -1.71 -2.12
N MET A 93 -8.20 -0.39 -1.99
CA MET A 93 -7.88 0.26 -0.72
C MET A 93 -8.97 0.01 0.34
N LEU A 94 -10.23 0.21 -0.02
CA LEU A 94 -11.36 -0.04 0.88
C LEU A 94 -11.40 -1.51 1.28
N GLN A 95 -11.25 -2.43 0.34
CA GLN A 95 -11.21 -3.86 0.62
C GLN A 95 -10.07 -4.21 1.58
N PHE A 96 -8.89 -3.62 1.40
CA PHE A 96 -7.78 -3.76 2.34
C PHE A 96 -8.13 -3.24 3.74
N ILE A 97 -8.82 -2.11 3.84
CA ILE A 97 -9.26 -1.54 5.13
C ILE A 97 -10.13 -2.55 5.90
N TYR A 98 -11.02 -3.27 5.23
CA TYR A 98 -11.91 -4.26 5.84
C TYR A 98 -11.21 -5.60 6.13
N THR A 99 -10.36 -6.06 5.24
CA THR A 99 -9.83 -7.44 5.27
C THR A 99 -8.40 -7.54 5.77
N GLY A 100 -7.62 -6.46 5.67
CA GLY A 100 -6.18 -6.48 5.85
C GLY A 100 -5.43 -7.16 4.70
N LYS A 101 -6.10 -7.48 3.59
CA LYS A 101 -5.53 -8.18 2.42
C LYS A 101 -5.86 -7.42 1.14
N LEU A 102 -4.97 -7.49 0.17
CA LEU A 102 -5.25 -7.12 -1.22
C LEU A 102 -5.72 -8.38 -1.96
N ASP A 103 -6.54 -8.20 -3.01
CA ASP A 103 -7.09 -9.33 -3.78
C ASP A 103 -6.06 -10.00 -4.68
N ASP A 104 -6.40 -11.21 -5.14
CA ASP A 104 -5.57 -12.01 -6.04
C ASP A 104 -5.08 -11.26 -7.29
N PRO A 105 -5.87 -10.41 -7.97
CA PRO A 105 -5.37 -9.62 -9.08
C PRO A 105 -4.13 -8.77 -8.76
N PHE A 106 -3.99 -8.29 -7.52
CA PHE A 106 -2.79 -7.56 -7.10
C PHE A 106 -1.56 -8.47 -7.07
N TYR A 107 -1.71 -9.74 -6.69
CA TYR A 107 -0.58 -10.67 -6.59
C TYR A 107 -0.21 -11.30 -7.92
N ASP A 108 -1.19 -11.55 -8.79
CA ASP A 108 -1.01 -12.25 -10.06
C ASP A 108 -0.66 -11.32 -11.22
N ALA A 109 -1.07 -10.04 -11.16
CA ALA A 109 -0.80 -9.09 -12.21
C ALA A 109 0.67 -8.65 -12.21
N GLU A 110 1.30 -8.67 -13.39
CA GLU A 110 2.57 -7.97 -13.66
C GLU A 110 2.36 -6.45 -13.76
N ASP A 111 1.31 -5.95 -13.13
CA ASP A 111 0.87 -4.56 -13.23
C ASP A 111 1.54 -3.71 -12.15
N ILE A 112 2.68 -3.14 -12.51
CA ILE A 112 3.41 -2.16 -11.69
C ILE A 112 2.57 -0.90 -11.46
N ASP A 113 1.70 -0.53 -12.39
CA ASP A 113 0.97 0.73 -12.32
C ASP A 113 -0.11 0.65 -11.22
N MET A 114 -0.83 -0.46 -11.09
CA MET A 114 -1.75 -0.67 -9.96
C MET A 114 -1.02 -0.65 -8.61
N ALA A 115 0.10 -1.34 -8.49
CA ALA A 115 0.90 -1.35 -7.26
C ALA A 115 1.44 0.05 -6.90
N THR A 116 1.78 0.85 -7.91
CA THR A 116 2.19 2.26 -7.76
C THR A 116 1.05 3.12 -7.24
N GLU A 117 -0.14 3.02 -7.83
CA GLU A 117 -1.31 3.79 -7.41
C GLU A 117 -1.79 3.38 -6.01
N LEU A 118 -1.72 2.09 -5.67
CA LEU A 118 -2.01 1.61 -4.31
C LEU A 118 -0.97 2.08 -3.30
N LEU A 119 0.31 2.19 -3.67
CA LEU A 119 1.35 2.79 -2.82
C LEU A 119 1.03 4.27 -2.53
N ARG A 120 0.62 5.03 -3.55
CA ARG A 120 0.19 6.43 -3.39
C ARG A 120 -1.02 6.56 -2.46
N ALA A 121 -2.01 5.69 -2.64
CA ALA A 121 -3.20 5.68 -1.79
C ALA A 121 -2.84 5.29 -0.35
N ALA A 122 -1.99 4.27 -0.16
CA ALA A 122 -1.53 3.85 1.15
C ALA A 122 -0.79 4.96 1.90
N ASP A 123 0.07 5.69 1.21
CA ASP A 123 0.78 6.84 1.78
C ASP A 123 -0.19 7.97 2.14
N LYS A 124 -1.07 8.37 1.22
CA LYS A 124 -2.05 9.44 1.44
C LYS A 124 -2.99 9.18 2.61
N TYR A 125 -3.45 7.93 2.78
CA TYR A 125 -4.40 7.54 3.82
C TYR A 125 -3.74 6.92 5.05
N GLU A 126 -2.40 6.99 5.14
CA GLU A 126 -1.59 6.47 6.25
C GLU A 126 -1.94 5.01 6.59
N LEU A 127 -1.89 4.15 5.57
CA LEU A 127 -2.14 2.71 5.65
C LEU A 127 -0.82 1.94 5.61
N ASP A 128 -0.02 2.01 6.68
CA ASP A 128 1.37 1.49 6.72
C ASP A 128 1.48 0.03 6.29
N SER A 129 0.55 -0.83 6.73
CA SER A 129 0.56 -2.24 6.36
C SER A 129 0.30 -2.46 4.86
N MET A 130 -0.57 -1.64 4.24
CA MET A 130 -0.81 -1.68 2.80
C MET A 130 0.40 -1.16 2.04
N LYS A 131 1.02 -0.07 2.53
CA LYS A 131 2.25 0.50 1.98
C LYS A 131 3.35 -0.56 1.91
N ALA A 132 3.61 -1.29 3.00
CA ALA A 132 4.60 -2.36 3.05
C ALA A 132 4.32 -3.50 2.05
N LEU A 133 3.05 -3.86 1.82
CA LEU A 133 2.68 -4.84 0.79
C LEU A 133 2.98 -4.32 -0.63
N CYS A 134 2.65 -3.06 -0.91
CA CYS A 134 2.94 -2.43 -2.20
C CYS A 134 4.45 -2.31 -2.45
N GLU A 135 5.24 -1.91 -1.44
CA GLU A 135 6.70 -1.89 -1.51
C GLU A 135 7.26 -3.26 -1.88
N LYS A 136 6.84 -4.31 -1.19
CA LYS A 136 7.25 -5.68 -1.46
C LYS A 136 6.88 -6.14 -2.87
N LYS A 137 5.69 -5.80 -3.34
CA LYS A 137 5.25 -6.12 -4.71
C LYS A 137 6.12 -5.38 -5.74
N LEU A 138 6.33 -4.08 -5.58
CA LEU A 138 7.17 -3.28 -6.46
C LEU A 138 8.62 -3.76 -6.48
N ALA A 139 9.17 -4.17 -5.33
CA ALA A 139 10.50 -4.75 -5.23
C ALA A 139 10.64 -6.05 -6.03
N SER A 140 9.58 -6.87 -6.12
CA SER A 140 9.58 -8.11 -6.92
C SER A 140 9.66 -7.88 -8.44
N PHE A 141 9.36 -6.65 -8.90
CA PHE A 141 9.43 -6.24 -10.31
C PHE A 141 10.57 -5.24 -10.58
N LEU A 142 11.56 -5.20 -9.71
CA LEU A 142 12.73 -4.35 -9.89
C LEU A 142 13.69 -4.93 -10.93
N TYR A 143 13.86 -4.20 -12.04
CA TYR A 143 14.81 -4.49 -13.12
C TYR A 143 15.67 -3.27 -13.39
N VAL A 144 16.73 -3.46 -14.18
CA VAL A 144 17.66 -2.38 -14.59
C VAL A 144 16.93 -1.26 -15.32
N GLU A 145 15.94 -1.62 -16.15
CA GLU A 145 15.18 -0.70 -17.00
C GLU A 145 14.20 0.18 -16.20
N ASN A 146 13.75 -0.26 -15.04
CA ASN A 146 12.76 0.48 -14.23
C ASN A 146 13.30 1.00 -12.89
N CYS A 147 14.52 0.65 -12.51
CA CYS A 147 15.07 0.93 -11.17
C CYS A 147 15.09 2.43 -10.81
N LEU A 148 15.36 3.32 -11.78
CA LEU A 148 15.33 4.76 -11.54
C LEU A 148 13.91 5.28 -11.33
N ARG A 149 12.92 4.80 -12.11
CA ARG A 149 11.51 5.14 -11.95
C ARG A 149 11.01 4.69 -10.56
N VAL A 150 11.34 3.46 -10.17
CA VAL A 150 10.96 2.91 -8.86
C VAL A 150 11.68 3.65 -7.72
N LEU A 151 12.94 4.03 -7.91
CA LEU A 151 13.68 4.83 -6.92
C LEU A 151 13.03 6.19 -6.69
N ILE A 152 12.66 6.91 -7.75
CA ILE A 152 12.00 8.21 -7.66
C ILE A 152 10.64 8.06 -6.94
N LEU A 153 9.89 7.02 -7.26
CA LEU A 153 8.64 6.70 -6.58
C LEU A 153 8.87 6.45 -5.08
N ALA A 154 9.82 5.59 -4.75
CA ALA A 154 10.15 5.24 -3.38
C ALA A 154 10.61 6.45 -2.55
N ASP A 155 11.41 7.35 -3.14
CA ASP A 155 11.83 8.59 -2.50
C ASP A 155 10.64 9.52 -2.26
N SER A 156 9.74 9.67 -3.24
CA SER A 156 8.57 10.55 -3.17
C SER A 156 7.58 10.13 -2.08
N TYR A 157 7.40 8.84 -1.87
CA TYR A 157 6.46 8.28 -0.89
C TYR A 157 7.14 7.72 0.35
N GLN A 158 8.42 8.04 0.60
CA GLN A 158 9.17 7.60 1.79
C GLN A 158 9.11 6.07 1.99
N ALA A 159 9.17 5.32 0.89
CA ALA A 159 9.17 3.86 0.85
C ALA A 159 10.62 3.36 1.02
N PHE A 160 11.10 3.34 2.28
CA PHE A 160 12.52 3.20 2.59
C PHE A 160 13.12 1.86 2.17
N GLU A 161 12.41 0.76 2.34
CA GLU A 161 12.90 -0.57 1.93
C GLU A 161 12.95 -0.67 0.40
N LEU A 162 11.91 -0.21 -0.29
CA LEU A 162 11.89 -0.16 -1.76
C LEU A 162 12.99 0.75 -2.31
N LYS A 163 13.25 1.91 -1.68
CA LYS A 163 14.35 2.81 -2.04
C LYS A 163 15.69 2.10 -1.96
N LYS A 164 15.92 1.37 -0.87
CA LYS A 164 17.15 0.58 -0.66
C LYS A 164 17.33 -0.48 -1.75
N ASP A 165 16.28 -1.25 -2.04
CA ASP A 165 16.33 -2.28 -3.08
C ASP A 165 16.64 -1.69 -4.46
N ALA A 166 15.99 -0.57 -4.80
CA ALA A 166 16.25 0.13 -6.06
C ALA A 166 17.70 0.63 -6.17
N LEU A 167 18.25 1.21 -5.09
CA LEU A 167 19.64 1.64 -5.02
C LEU A 167 20.62 0.47 -5.18
N GLU A 168 20.31 -0.72 -4.64
CA GLU A 168 21.12 -1.92 -4.84
C GLU A 168 21.16 -2.34 -6.31
N VAL A 169 20.02 -2.33 -7.00
CA VAL A 169 19.94 -2.66 -8.45
C VAL A 169 20.75 -1.65 -9.27
N ILE A 170 20.66 -0.36 -8.97
CA ILE A 170 21.45 0.70 -9.61
C ILE A 170 22.93 0.48 -9.37
N ASN A 171 23.32 0.20 -8.13
CA ASN A 171 24.71 0.00 -7.76
C ASN A 171 25.36 -1.18 -8.51
N ARG A 172 24.64 -2.29 -8.65
CA ARG A 172 25.10 -3.47 -9.40
C ARG A 172 25.21 -3.21 -10.92
N ASN A 173 24.42 -2.28 -11.45
CA ASN A 173 24.27 -2.04 -12.91
C ASN A 173 24.68 -0.61 -13.34
N ARG A 174 25.54 0.06 -12.57
CA ARG A 174 25.96 1.47 -12.76
C ARG A 174 26.30 1.83 -14.21
N LYS A 175 27.08 0.99 -14.89
CA LYS A 175 27.54 1.25 -16.26
C LYS A 175 26.41 1.36 -17.28
N VAL A 176 25.31 0.67 -17.04
CA VAL A 176 24.12 0.68 -17.89
C VAL A 176 23.22 1.84 -17.49
N VAL A 177 22.91 1.96 -16.20
CA VAL A 177 21.99 2.96 -15.66
C VAL A 177 22.47 4.38 -15.97
N PHE A 178 23.75 4.71 -15.74
CA PHE A 178 24.28 6.07 -15.98
C PHE A 178 24.43 6.47 -17.46
N LYS A 179 24.17 5.55 -18.38
CA LYS A 179 24.11 5.83 -19.81
C LYS A 179 22.70 5.89 -20.36
N SER A 180 21.69 5.66 -19.50
CA SER A 180 20.29 5.65 -19.89
C SER A 180 19.71 7.06 -19.97
N GLU A 181 18.70 7.25 -20.82
CA GLU A 181 17.93 8.50 -20.89
C GLU A 181 17.22 8.81 -19.55
N ASP A 182 16.84 7.79 -18.81
CA ASP A 182 16.16 7.95 -17.50
C ASP A 182 17.11 8.50 -16.44
N TRP A 183 18.42 8.21 -16.54
CA TRP A 183 19.43 8.86 -15.70
C TRP A 183 19.53 10.36 -16.02
N GLU A 184 19.54 10.74 -17.28
CA GLU A 184 19.57 12.15 -17.69
C GLU A 184 18.33 12.90 -17.16
N LYS A 185 17.15 12.27 -17.25
CA LYS A 185 15.89 12.80 -16.68
C LYS A 185 15.97 12.91 -15.15
N CYS A 186 16.53 11.91 -14.49
CA CYS A 186 16.71 11.91 -13.04
C CYS A 186 17.62 13.06 -12.58
N VAL A 187 18.77 13.24 -13.21
CA VAL A 187 19.70 14.35 -12.92
C VAL A 187 19.01 15.71 -13.09
N LYS A 188 18.21 15.87 -14.14
CA LYS A 188 17.51 17.13 -14.43
C LYS A 188 16.38 17.42 -13.47
N ASN A 189 15.54 16.42 -13.15
CA ASN A 189 14.29 16.62 -12.44
C ASN A 189 14.41 16.32 -10.93
N HIS A 190 15.37 15.46 -10.53
CA HIS A 190 15.60 15.03 -9.16
C HIS A 190 17.08 15.14 -8.76
N PRO A 191 17.71 16.36 -8.85
CA PRO A 191 19.15 16.55 -8.67
C PRO A 191 19.65 16.09 -7.30
N LYS A 192 18.86 16.24 -6.24
CA LYS A 192 19.24 15.77 -4.89
C LYS A 192 19.38 14.26 -4.85
N LEU A 193 18.43 13.54 -5.46
CA LEU A 193 18.45 12.09 -5.53
C LEU A 193 19.62 11.60 -6.41
N ALA A 194 19.91 12.29 -7.52
CA ALA A 194 21.05 11.98 -8.37
C ALA A 194 22.40 12.13 -7.61
N VAL A 195 22.52 13.17 -6.77
CA VAL A 195 23.72 13.34 -5.89
C VAL A 195 23.80 12.21 -4.85
N GLU A 196 22.68 11.82 -4.25
CA GLU A 196 22.62 10.69 -3.31
C GLU A 196 23.12 9.40 -3.97
N ILE A 197 22.61 9.09 -5.18
CA ILE A 197 23.05 7.92 -5.95
C ILE A 197 24.56 7.95 -6.24
N THR A 198 25.09 9.09 -6.64
CA THR A 198 26.52 9.19 -6.96
C THR A 198 27.41 9.04 -5.73
N ASN A 199 27.00 9.59 -4.56
CA ASN A 199 27.78 9.50 -3.31
C ASN A 199 27.78 8.09 -2.69
N MET A 200 26.78 7.27 -2.97
CA MET A 200 26.75 5.86 -2.50
C MET A 200 27.72 4.95 -3.28
N ILE A 201 28.38 5.48 -4.29
CA ILE A 201 29.17 4.74 -5.28
C ILE A 201 30.68 4.89 -5.04
N GLU A 202 31.06 5.83 -4.16
CA GLU A 202 32.44 5.96 -3.68
C GLU A 202 32.74 4.97 -2.55
#